data_c98fd0f8c03297c3ef929cb47f9b0c50
#
_entry.id   c98fd0f8c03297c3ef929cb47f9b0c50
#
_cell.length_a   1.000
_cell.length_b   1.000
_cell.length_c   1.000
_cell.angle_alpha   90.00
_cell.angle_beta   90.00
_cell.angle_gamma   90.00
#
_symmetry.space_group_name_H-M   'P 1'
#
loop_
_entity.id
_entity.type
_entity.pdbx_description
1 polymer ?
#
loop_
_entity_poly.entity_id
_entity_poly.type
_entity_poly.pdbx_seq_one_letter_code
_entity_poly.pdbx_strand_id
1 'polypeptide(L)'
;MGRVLVVDDDEVIRQLIAVNLTLEGFDVATAIDGQDCLDKVRAIDPDVITLDVMMPRLDGWETAVQLRKAPRTAHIKVVLITARAQEDDMTRGTNVGADAYLTKPFDPGEMIRVVRELAGAPPA
;
A
#
# COMPACT_ATOMS: atom_id res chain seq x y z
N MET A 1 -10.25 -5.55 -13.22
CA MET A 1 -8.83 -5.49 -12.85
C MET A 1 -8.63 -4.38 -11.84
N GLY A 2 -7.81 -4.61 -10.82
CA GLY A 2 -7.66 -3.67 -9.73
C GLY A 2 -6.78 -2.47 -10.05
N ARG A 3 -7.05 -1.37 -9.38
CA ARG A 3 -6.21 -0.18 -9.41
C ARG A 3 -5.42 -0.10 -8.11
N VAL A 4 -4.11 0.12 -8.22
CA VAL A 4 -3.21 0.13 -7.07
C VAL A 4 -2.47 1.46 -7.00
N LEU A 5 -2.43 2.05 -5.81
CA LEU A 5 -1.60 3.22 -5.54
C LEU A 5 -0.36 2.74 -4.76
N VAL A 6 0.81 2.93 -5.34
CA VAL A 6 2.09 2.53 -4.74
C VAL A 6 2.74 3.73 -4.08
N VAL A 7 2.92 3.68 -2.77
CA VAL A 7 3.45 4.78 -1.97
C VAL A 7 4.77 4.37 -1.35
N ASP A 8 5.85 5.00 -1.77
CA ASP A 8 7.19 4.76 -1.25
C ASP A 8 8.08 5.95 -1.60
N ASP A 9 8.86 6.44 -0.66
CA ASP A 9 9.76 7.56 -0.90
C ASP A 9 11.03 7.14 -1.65
N ASP A 10 11.36 5.85 -1.62
CA ASP A 10 12.50 5.30 -2.37
C ASP A 10 12.08 5.06 -3.81
N GLU A 11 12.66 5.83 -4.73
CA GLU A 11 12.31 5.75 -6.15
C GLU A 11 12.54 4.36 -6.73
N VAL A 12 13.62 3.68 -6.34
CA VAL A 12 13.94 2.36 -6.86
C VAL A 12 12.89 1.34 -6.44
N ILE A 13 12.53 1.33 -5.15
CA ILE A 13 11.52 0.41 -4.64
C ILE A 13 10.15 0.74 -5.23
N ARG A 14 9.80 2.02 -5.30
CA ARG A 14 8.53 2.46 -5.88
C ARG A 14 8.39 1.96 -7.32
N GLN A 15 9.43 2.14 -8.13
CA GLN A 15 9.44 1.69 -9.51
C GLN A 15 9.38 0.17 -9.61
N LEU A 16 10.11 -0.54 -8.76
CA LEU A 16 10.09 -2.00 -8.74
C LEU A 16 8.67 -2.54 -8.51
N ILE A 17 8.00 -2.02 -7.49
CA ILE A 17 6.62 -2.43 -7.18
C ILE A 17 5.68 -2.08 -8.32
N ALA A 18 5.79 -0.84 -8.83
CA ALA A 18 4.90 -0.36 -9.88
C ALA A 18 5.04 -1.18 -11.16
N VAL A 19 6.27 -1.48 -11.59
CA VAL A 19 6.52 -2.26 -12.80
C VAL A 19 5.97 -3.68 -12.64
N ASN A 20 6.25 -4.32 -11.51
CA ASN A 20 5.77 -5.68 -11.28
C ASN A 20 4.24 -5.77 -11.33
N LEU A 21 3.56 -4.83 -10.69
CA LEU A 21 2.10 -4.82 -10.69
C LEU A 21 1.52 -4.48 -12.07
N THR A 22 2.16 -3.56 -12.79
CA THR A 22 1.73 -3.22 -14.14
C THR A 22 1.84 -4.44 -15.07
N LEU A 23 2.92 -5.19 -14.96
CA LEU A 23 3.12 -6.40 -15.76
C LEU A 23 2.05 -7.46 -15.47
N GLU A 24 1.49 -7.45 -14.27
CA GLU A 24 0.42 -8.38 -13.88
C GLU A 24 -0.97 -7.88 -14.25
N GLY A 25 -1.05 -6.75 -14.93
CA GLY A 25 -2.32 -6.24 -15.45
C GLY A 25 -3.04 -5.25 -14.55
N PHE A 26 -2.43 -4.81 -13.45
CA PHE A 26 -3.02 -3.79 -12.61
C PHE A 26 -2.84 -2.40 -13.22
N ASP A 27 -3.80 -1.53 -12.94
CA ASP A 27 -3.69 -0.11 -13.25
C ASP A 27 -2.98 0.56 -12.07
N VAL A 28 -1.77 1.07 -12.29
CA VAL A 28 -0.90 1.52 -11.20
C VAL A 28 -0.66 3.02 -11.25
N ALA A 29 -0.85 3.67 -10.10
CA ALA A 29 -0.42 5.04 -9.87
C ALA A 29 0.58 5.04 -8.73
N THR A 30 1.35 6.11 -8.58
CA THR A 30 2.39 6.21 -7.56
C THR A 30 2.28 7.50 -6.76
N ALA A 31 2.78 7.45 -5.52
CA ALA A 31 2.93 8.61 -4.66
C ALA A 31 4.28 8.52 -3.96
N ILE A 32 4.88 9.66 -3.66
CA ILE A 32 6.25 9.71 -3.13
C ILE A 32 6.31 9.65 -1.60
N ASP A 33 5.20 9.93 -0.93
CA ASP A 33 5.11 9.87 0.53
C ASP A 33 3.65 9.85 0.97
N GLY A 34 3.43 9.87 2.28
CA GLY A 34 2.09 9.82 2.85
C GLY A 34 1.22 11.01 2.50
N GLN A 35 1.80 12.21 2.49
CA GLN A 35 1.04 13.41 2.15
C GLN A 35 0.61 13.39 0.68
N ASP A 36 1.52 13.01 -0.20
CA ASP A 36 1.22 12.87 -1.63
C ASP A 36 0.14 11.82 -1.85
N CYS A 37 0.19 10.72 -1.08
CA CYS A 37 -0.85 9.70 -1.09
C CYS A 37 -2.22 10.28 -0.76
N LEU A 38 -2.32 11.02 0.33
CA LEU A 38 -3.59 11.62 0.76
C LEU A 38 -4.11 12.64 -0.25
N ASP A 39 -3.20 13.39 -0.88
CA ASP A 39 -3.57 14.38 -1.88
C ASP A 39 -4.12 13.76 -3.16
N LYS A 40 -3.66 12.56 -3.50
CA LYS A 40 -4.01 11.89 -4.77
C LYS A 40 -5.10 10.84 -4.64
N VAL A 41 -5.28 10.28 -3.45
CA VAL A 41 -6.07 9.05 -3.27
C VAL A 41 -7.50 9.18 -3.75
N ARG A 42 -8.13 10.31 -3.55
CA ARG A 42 -9.54 10.49 -3.94
C ARG A 42 -9.72 10.51 -5.46
N ALA A 43 -8.79 11.17 -6.16
CA ALA A 43 -8.84 11.25 -7.62
C ALA A 43 -8.53 9.90 -8.27
N ILE A 44 -7.59 9.16 -7.67
CA ILE A 44 -7.17 7.86 -8.19
C ILE A 44 -8.19 6.77 -7.86
N ASP A 45 -8.78 6.84 -6.68
CA ASP A 45 -9.75 5.86 -6.17
C ASP A 45 -9.23 4.42 -6.33
N PRO A 46 -8.12 4.08 -5.66
CA PRO A 46 -7.53 2.76 -5.79
C PRO A 46 -8.32 1.72 -5.00
N ASP A 47 -8.17 0.46 -5.41
CA ASP A 47 -8.70 -0.68 -4.67
C ASP A 47 -7.75 -1.08 -3.55
N VAL A 48 -6.43 -0.93 -3.81
CA VAL A 48 -5.38 -1.30 -2.87
C VAL A 48 -4.31 -0.20 -2.85
N ILE A 49 -3.78 0.07 -1.66
CA ILE A 49 -2.62 0.95 -1.50
C ILE A 49 -1.50 0.12 -0.89
N THR A 50 -0.32 0.11 -1.53
CA THR A 50 0.89 -0.40 -0.90
C THR A 50 1.61 0.79 -0.28
N LEU A 51 1.95 0.70 0.99
CA LEU A 51 2.34 1.86 1.79
C LEU A 51 3.58 1.56 2.61
N ASP A 52 4.69 2.20 2.25
CA ASP A 52 5.92 2.10 3.03
C ASP A 52 5.72 2.78 4.39
N VAL A 53 6.18 2.13 5.45
CA VAL A 53 6.06 2.66 6.81
C VAL A 53 7.03 3.81 7.06
N MET A 54 8.28 3.67 6.58
CA MET A 54 9.35 4.62 6.87
C MET A 54 9.46 5.66 5.77
N MET A 55 8.73 6.76 5.93
CA MET A 55 8.73 7.85 4.96
C MET A 55 8.85 9.20 5.66
N PRO A 56 9.44 10.21 5.01
CA PRO A 56 9.47 11.56 5.54
C PRO A 56 8.11 12.23 5.50
N ARG A 57 7.96 13.32 6.20
CA ARG A 57 6.74 14.13 6.37
C ARG A 57 5.66 13.36 7.09
N LEU A 58 4.97 12.46 6.41
CA LEU A 58 3.89 11.67 6.98
C LEU A 58 4.20 10.20 6.75
N ASP A 59 4.48 9.46 7.83
CA ASP A 59 4.86 8.05 7.71
C ASP A 59 3.67 7.16 7.36
N GLY A 60 3.96 5.88 7.10
CA GLY A 60 2.92 4.94 6.69
C GLY A 60 1.87 4.67 7.75
N TRP A 61 2.27 4.68 9.04
CA TRP A 61 1.32 4.48 10.13
C TRP A 61 0.27 5.58 10.15
N GLU A 62 0.73 6.83 10.14
CA GLU A 62 -0.16 7.98 10.19
C GLU A 62 -1.01 8.06 8.93
N THR A 63 -0.43 7.76 7.78
CA THR A 63 -1.18 7.74 6.52
C THR A 63 -2.32 6.72 6.59
N ALA A 64 -2.04 5.52 7.10
CA ALA A 64 -3.07 4.49 7.24
C ALA A 64 -4.20 4.94 8.18
N VAL A 65 -3.85 5.59 9.29
CA VAL A 65 -4.84 6.14 10.22
C VAL A 65 -5.74 7.15 9.51
N GLN A 66 -5.15 8.07 8.75
CA GLN A 66 -5.91 9.08 8.02
C GLN A 66 -6.85 8.46 6.99
N LEU A 67 -6.38 7.44 6.28
CA LEU A 67 -7.21 6.74 5.30
C LEU A 67 -8.43 6.08 5.96
N ARG A 68 -8.25 5.48 7.12
CA ARG A 68 -9.34 4.80 7.83
C ARG A 68 -10.35 5.78 8.42
N LYS A 69 -9.92 6.99 8.79
CA LYS A 69 -10.81 7.99 9.38
C LYS A 69 -11.74 8.63 8.36
N ALA A 70 -11.31 8.74 7.11
CA ALA A 70 -12.11 9.42 6.08
C ALA A 70 -13.10 8.43 5.46
N PRO A 71 -14.41 8.72 5.46
CA PRO A 71 -15.41 7.78 4.93
C PRO A 71 -15.17 7.39 3.47
N ARG A 72 -14.60 8.28 2.68
CA ARG A 72 -14.36 8.03 1.25
C ARG A 72 -13.21 7.07 0.99
N THR A 73 -12.30 6.90 1.96
CA THR A 73 -11.10 6.08 1.80
C THR A 73 -11.06 4.90 2.76
N ALA A 74 -11.99 4.82 3.70
CA ALA A 74 -11.99 3.78 4.74
C ALA A 74 -12.12 2.37 4.17
N HIS A 75 -12.70 2.22 2.99
CA HIS A 75 -12.90 0.92 2.34
C HIS A 75 -11.67 0.42 1.58
N ILE A 76 -10.69 1.29 1.32
CA ILE A 76 -9.53 0.94 0.53
C ILE A 76 -8.65 -0.04 1.31
N LYS A 77 -8.18 -1.10 0.64
CA LYS A 77 -7.31 -2.09 1.27
C LYS A 77 -5.90 -1.54 1.36
N VAL A 78 -5.26 -1.72 2.51
CA VAL A 78 -3.92 -1.18 2.78
C VAL A 78 -2.95 -2.31 3.07
N VAL A 79 -1.84 -2.34 2.33
CA VAL A 79 -0.71 -3.24 2.57
C VAL A 79 0.44 -2.39 3.10
N LEU A 80 0.80 -2.59 4.37
CA LEU A 80 1.95 -1.90 4.94
C LEU A 80 3.23 -2.67 4.61
N ILE A 81 4.27 -1.95 4.20
CA ILE A 81 5.56 -2.54 3.84
C ILE A 81 6.63 -1.88 4.71
N THR A 82 7.43 -2.68 5.40
CA THR A 82 8.43 -2.14 6.32
C THR A 82 9.70 -2.98 6.31
N ALA A 83 10.83 -2.36 6.61
CA ALA A 83 12.10 -3.06 6.82
C ALA A 83 12.15 -3.79 8.17
N ARG A 84 11.16 -3.58 9.02
CA ARG A 84 11.12 -4.18 10.36
C ARG A 84 9.96 -5.16 10.49
N ALA A 85 10.27 -6.39 10.88
CA ALA A 85 9.27 -7.43 11.14
C ALA A 85 9.20 -7.73 12.64
N GLN A 86 9.07 -6.69 13.46
CA GLN A 86 8.94 -6.87 14.89
C GLN A 86 7.47 -7.04 15.27
N GLU A 87 7.23 -7.81 16.33
CA GLU A 87 5.87 -8.07 16.80
C GLU A 87 5.10 -6.79 17.10
N ASP A 88 5.77 -5.80 17.71
CA ASP A 88 5.15 -4.52 18.02
C ASP A 88 4.70 -3.78 16.75
N ASP A 89 5.48 -3.86 15.67
CA ASP A 89 5.14 -3.23 14.41
C ASP A 89 3.93 -3.93 13.77
N MET A 90 3.85 -5.23 13.86
CA MET A 90 2.71 -6.00 13.35
C MET A 90 1.43 -5.67 14.12
N THR A 91 1.54 -5.57 15.45
CA THR A 91 0.42 -5.16 16.30
C THR A 91 -0.04 -3.75 15.94
N ARG A 92 0.90 -2.84 15.74
CA ARG A 92 0.60 -1.47 15.34
C ARG A 92 -0.11 -1.43 13.97
N GLY A 93 0.36 -2.26 13.03
CA GLY A 93 -0.29 -2.39 11.73
C GLY A 93 -1.73 -2.83 11.84
N THR A 94 -2.00 -3.81 12.69
CA THR A 94 -3.36 -4.28 12.98
C THR A 94 -4.20 -3.15 13.58
N ASN A 95 -3.63 -2.39 14.52
CA ASN A 95 -4.34 -1.31 15.21
C ASN A 95 -4.71 -0.15 14.27
N VAL A 96 -3.92 0.10 13.23
CA VAL A 96 -4.26 1.14 12.25
C VAL A 96 -5.16 0.62 11.14
N GLY A 97 -5.56 -0.65 11.20
CA GLY A 97 -6.49 -1.23 10.25
C GLY A 97 -5.89 -1.66 8.93
N ALA A 98 -4.60 -2.01 8.93
CA ALA A 98 -3.98 -2.56 7.73
C ALA A 98 -4.55 -3.94 7.40
N ASP A 99 -4.71 -4.22 6.13
CA ASP A 99 -5.25 -5.50 5.66
C ASP A 99 -4.17 -6.54 5.46
N ALA A 100 -2.93 -6.12 5.23
CA ALA A 100 -1.78 -7.00 5.10
C ALA A 100 -0.51 -6.26 5.51
N TYR A 101 0.54 -7.03 5.72
CA TYR A 101 1.81 -6.53 6.23
C TYR A 101 2.93 -7.32 5.58
N LEU A 102 3.84 -6.63 4.90
CA LEU A 102 5.00 -7.24 4.25
C LEU A 102 6.29 -6.65 4.80
N THR A 103 7.34 -7.46 4.87
CA THR A 103 8.64 -7.00 5.32
C THR A 103 9.61 -6.91 4.16
N LYS A 104 10.48 -5.90 4.19
CA LYS A 104 11.56 -5.75 3.22
C LYS A 104 12.77 -6.55 3.69
N PRO A 105 13.47 -7.24 2.80
CA PRO A 105 13.11 -7.44 1.41
C PRO A 105 11.92 -8.38 1.29
N PHE A 106 11.00 -8.07 0.39
CA PHE A 106 9.86 -8.93 0.13
C PHE A 106 10.05 -9.69 -1.18
N ASP A 107 9.41 -10.85 -1.29
CA ASP A 107 9.35 -11.58 -2.54
C ASP A 107 8.33 -10.91 -3.47
N PRO A 108 8.72 -10.47 -4.68
CA PRO A 108 7.76 -9.85 -5.60
C PRO A 108 6.53 -10.70 -5.88
N GLY A 109 6.69 -12.02 -5.98
CA GLY A 109 5.56 -12.92 -6.19
C GLY A 109 4.58 -12.91 -5.02
N GLU A 110 5.08 -12.86 -3.80
CA GLU A 110 4.24 -12.76 -2.62
C GLU A 110 3.49 -11.43 -2.58
N MET A 111 4.18 -10.35 -2.89
CA MET A 111 3.56 -9.02 -2.94
C MET A 111 2.42 -8.99 -3.96
N ILE A 112 2.66 -9.52 -5.15
CA ILE A 112 1.65 -9.60 -6.21
C ILE A 112 0.45 -10.41 -5.74
N ARG A 113 0.69 -11.56 -5.11
CA ARG A 113 -0.38 -12.42 -4.59
C ARG A 113 -1.24 -11.70 -3.56
N VAL A 114 -0.61 -11.01 -2.62
CA VAL A 114 -1.33 -10.27 -1.58
C VAL A 114 -2.16 -9.15 -2.19
N VAL A 115 -1.59 -8.37 -3.09
CA VAL A 115 -2.31 -7.29 -3.77
C VAL A 115 -3.50 -7.84 -4.55
N ARG A 116 -3.30 -8.94 -5.26
CA ARG A 116 -4.37 -9.55 -6.05
C ARG A 116 -5.53 -10.02 -5.18
N GLU A 117 -5.22 -10.63 -4.04
CA GLU A 117 -6.25 -11.07 -3.10
C GLU A 117 -7.05 -9.88 -2.55
N LEU A 118 -6.35 -8.82 -2.17
CA LEU A 118 -7.01 -7.64 -1.59
C LEU A 118 -7.75 -6.81 -2.64
N ALA A 119 -7.29 -6.80 -3.87
CA ALA A 119 -7.98 -6.10 -4.95
C ALA A 119 -9.33 -6.73 -5.26
N GLY A 120 -9.64 -7.87 -4.65
CA GLY A 120 -10.88 -8.57 -4.94
C GLY A 120 -10.87 -9.07 -6.36
N ALA A 121 -9.69 -9.51 -6.85
CA ALA A 121 -9.62 -10.14 -8.15
C ALA A 121 -10.71 -11.19 -8.20
N PRO A 122 -11.67 -11.08 -9.12
CA PRO A 122 -12.79 -11.99 -9.10
C PRO A 122 -12.27 -13.40 -9.22
N PRO A 123 -12.80 -14.31 -8.42
CA PRO A 123 -12.56 -15.71 -8.69
C PRO A 123 -12.97 -15.90 -10.14
N ALA A 124 -12.07 -16.43 -10.87
CA ALA A 124 -12.30 -16.63 -12.29
C ALA A 124 -13.65 -17.29 -12.53
#